data_627ea76d38e618727df04171f6769b6c
#
_entry.id   627ea76d38e618727df04171f6769b6c
#
_cell.length_a   1.000
_cell.length_b   1.000
_cell.length_c   1.000
_cell.angle_alpha   90.00
_cell.angle_beta   90.00
_cell.angle_gamma   90.00
#
_symmetry.space_group_name_H-M   'P 1'
#
loop_
_entity.id
_entity.type
_entity.pdbx_description
1 polymer ?
#
loop_
_entity_poly.entity_id
_entity_poly.type
_entity_poly.pdbx_seq_one_letter_code
_entity_poly.pdbx_strand_id
1 'polypeptide(L)'
;MVYCILLGLPGAGKGTQASNIAADRAILHISTGDMFREASANGTSLGLEAQGYMSRGELVPDDVTIGMLLERIEQKDAASGFMLDGFPRTIKQAEALDVALKSHNKQIDVVPYIKVPEDLLMARLTGRWSCPDCSEIYHTITKAPEVDEICDSCTGQLVQRSDDQPDTVKTRLDTNREWTETLATYYENQNKLRPVDGTGDPTVITERIISVLDEIS
;
A
#
# COMPACT_ATOMS: atom_id res chain seq x y z
N MET A 1 4.00 20.08 3.36
CA MET A 1 4.86 19.02 2.79
C MET A 1 4.79 17.85 3.77
N VAL A 2 4.29 16.70 3.35
CA VAL A 2 4.00 15.58 4.27
C VAL A 2 4.69 14.30 3.77
N TYR A 3 5.35 13.60 4.69
CA TYR A 3 5.92 12.27 4.49
C TYR A 3 5.14 11.29 5.37
N CYS A 4 4.32 10.45 4.78
CA CYS A 4 3.47 9.55 5.55
C CYS A 4 3.53 8.09 5.04
N ILE A 5 3.12 7.19 5.92
CA ILE A 5 3.04 5.75 5.65
C ILE A 5 1.61 5.31 5.94
N LEU A 6 0.94 4.69 4.98
CA LEU A 6 -0.32 4.00 5.25
C LEU A 6 -0.04 2.61 5.80
N LEU A 7 -0.33 2.40 7.07
CA LEU A 7 -0.20 1.11 7.73
C LEU A 7 -1.54 0.38 7.76
N GLY A 8 -1.51 -0.93 7.67
CA GLY A 8 -2.70 -1.79 7.74
C GLY A 8 -2.49 -3.11 7.03
N LEU A 9 -3.28 -4.10 7.38
CA LEU A 9 -3.22 -5.43 6.78
C LEU A 9 -3.56 -5.40 5.27
N PRO A 10 -3.17 -6.42 4.50
CA PRO A 10 -3.70 -6.61 3.14
C PRO A 10 -5.23 -6.54 3.15
N GLY A 11 -5.85 -5.89 2.18
CA GLY A 11 -7.31 -5.69 2.14
C GLY A 11 -7.85 -4.51 2.96
N ALA A 12 -7.03 -3.84 3.77
CA ALA A 12 -7.47 -2.68 4.57
C ALA A 12 -7.89 -1.45 3.73
N GLY A 13 -7.59 -1.44 2.42
CA GLY A 13 -7.96 -0.36 1.51
C GLY A 13 -6.86 0.69 1.32
N LYS A 14 -5.62 0.43 1.75
CA LYS A 14 -4.50 1.37 1.65
C LYS A 14 -4.34 1.98 0.26
N GLY A 15 -4.29 1.17 -0.79
CA GLY A 15 -4.13 1.64 -2.16
C GLY A 15 -5.29 2.53 -2.62
N THR A 16 -6.54 2.17 -2.32
CA THR A 16 -7.72 3.00 -2.62
C THR A 16 -7.62 4.35 -1.91
N GLN A 17 -7.28 4.34 -0.62
CA GLN A 17 -7.15 5.56 0.16
C GLN A 17 -5.97 6.41 -0.33
N ALA A 18 -4.85 5.77 -0.66
CA ALA A 18 -3.70 6.46 -1.23
C ALA A 18 -4.03 7.18 -2.54
N SER A 19 -4.75 6.53 -3.45
CA SER A 19 -5.17 7.14 -4.72
C SER A 19 -6.12 8.33 -4.49
N ASN A 20 -7.10 8.18 -3.60
CA ASN A 20 -8.04 9.26 -3.29
C ASN A 20 -7.32 10.47 -2.67
N ILE A 21 -6.43 10.25 -1.70
CA ILE A 21 -5.67 11.31 -1.02
C ILE A 21 -4.67 11.96 -1.97
N ALA A 22 -4.00 11.18 -2.82
CA ALA A 22 -3.07 11.71 -3.82
C ALA A 22 -3.76 12.67 -4.78
N ALA A 23 -4.99 12.35 -5.20
CA ALA A 23 -5.79 13.21 -6.06
C ALA A 23 -6.25 14.51 -5.37
N ASP A 24 -6.64 14.42 -4.07
CA ASP A 24 -7.14 15.57 -3.29
C ASP A 24 -6.02 16.52 -2.85
N ARG A 25 -4.88 15.99 -2.43
CA ARG A 25 -3.81 16.74 -1.77
C ARG A 25 -2.55 16.94 -2.61
N ALA A 26 -2.50 16.43 -3.83
CA ALA A 26 -1.31 16.43 -4.70
C ALA A 26 -0.06 15.83 -4.01
N ILE A 27 -0.26 14.80 -3.17
CA ILE A 27 0.82 14.06 -2.51
C ILE A 27 1.21 12.87 -3.41
N LEU A 28 2.50 12.66 -3.62
CA LEU A 28 2.99 11.54 -4.39
C LEU A 28 2.65 10.20 -3.70
N HIS A 29 1.90 9.33 -4.36
CA HIS A 29 1.67 7.96 -3.91
C HIS A 29 2.77 7.03 -4.42
N ILE A 30 3.43 6.30 -3.52
CA ILE A 30 4.44 5.28 -3.82
C ILE A 30 3.99 3.95 -3.25
N SER A 31 3.67 2.99 -4.13
CA SER A 31 3.27 1.63 -3.77
C SER A 31 4.36 0.64 -4.16
N THR A 32 5.00 0.01 -3.18
CA THR A 32 6.01 -1.03 -3.46
C THR A 32 5.41 -2.25 -4.17
N GLY A 33 4.16 -2.57 -3.89
CA GLY A 33 3.46 -3.64 -4.58
C GLY A 33 3.25 -3.34 -6.07
N ASP A 34 2.93 -2.09 -6.43
CA ASP A 34 2.76 -1.69 -7.83
C ASP A 34 4.12 -1.62 -8.53
N MET A 35 5.15 -1.10 -7.87
CA MET A 35 6.51 -1.09 -8.40
C MET A 35 7.00 -2.50 -8.76
N PHE A 36 6.77 -3.50 -7.91
CA PHE A 36 7.13 -4.90 -8.20
C PHE A 36 6.29 -5.48 -9.34
N ARG A 37 4.99 -5.19 -9.41
CA ARG A 37 4.12 -5.65 -10.50
C ARG A 37 4.54 -5.05 -11.84
N GLU A 38 4.84 -3.76 -11.87
CA GLU A 38 5.37 -3.08 -13.06
C GLU A 38 6.72 -3.69 -13.50
N ALA A 39 7.65 -3.87 -12.58
CA ALA A 39 8.93 -4.50 -12.86
C ALA A 39 8.77 -5.93 -13.41
N SER A 40 7.80 -6.70 -12.90
CA SER A 40 7.46 -8.03 -13.39
C SER A 40 6.83 -7.99 -14.78
N ALA A 41 5.91 -7.08 -15.04
CA ALA A 41 5.28 -6.89 -16.35
C ALA A 41 6.32 -6.51 -17.43
N ASN A 42 7.33 -5.72 -17.04
CA ASN A 42 8.46 -5.35 -17.88
C ASN A 42 9.51 -6.47 -18.03
N GLY A 43 9.32 -7.64 -17.40
CA GLY A 43 10.18 -8.80 -17.50
C GLY A 43 11.58 -8.61 -16.88
N THR A 44 11.74 -7.68 -15.94
CA THR A 44 13.02 -7.50 -15.25
C THR A 44 13.31 -8.68 -14.32
N SER A 45 14.58 -9.05 -14.14
CA SER A 45 14.97 -10.15 -13.25
C SER A 45 14.47 -9.93 -11.82
N LEU A 46 14.55 -8.69 -11.33
CA LEU A 46 14.05 -8.29 -10.02
C LEU A 46 12.53 -8.44 -9.90
N GLY A 47 11.80 -8.01 -10.93
CA GLY A 47 10.34 -8.12 -10.96
C GLY A 47 9.86 -9.57 -10.97
N LEU A 48 10.50 -10.43 -11.76
CA LEU A 48 10.20 -11.86 -11.83
C LEU A 48 10.51 -12.58 -10.51
N GLU A 49 11.62 -12.23 -9.86
CA GLU A 49 11.96 -12.73 -8.52
C GLU A 49 10.90 -12.30 -7.49
N ALA A 50 10.57 -11.03 -7.45
CA ALA A 50 9.54 -10.48 -6.54
C ALA A 50 8.18 -11.13 -6.76
N GLN A 51 7.77 -11.37 -8.01
CA GLN A 51 6.54 -12.06 -8.35
C GLN A 51 6.50 -13.47 -7.73
N GLY A 52 7.63 -14.18 -7.68
CA GLY A 52 7.74 -15.50 -7.05
C GLY A 52 7.36 -15.46 -5.56
N TYR A 53 7.79 -14.46 -4.80
CA TYR A 53 7.39 -14.27 -3.40
C TYR A 53 5.93 -13.84 -3.28
N MET A 54 5.51 -12.85 -4.06
CA MET A 54 4.16 -12.30 -4.00
C MET A 54 3.09 -13.36 -4.31
N SER A 55 3.30 -14.23 -5.29
CA SER A 55 2.35 -15.29 -5.67
C SER A 55 2.11 -16.33 -4.56
N ARG A 56 3.06 -16.48 -3.63
CA ARG A 56 2.93 -17.32 -2.44
C ARG A 56 2.43 -16.57 -1.20
N GLY A 57 2.18 -15.27 -1.30
CA GLY A 57 1.78 -14.42 -0.18
C GLY A 57 2.92 -14.06 0.78
N GLU A 58 4.15 -14.30 0.38
CA GLU A 58 5.37 -14.01 1.14
C GLU A 58 5.86 -12.58 0.93
N LEU A 59 6.74 -12.09 1.82
CA LEU A 59 7.41 -10.82 1.64
C LEU A 59 8.60 -10.97 0.69
N VAL A 60 8.78 -9.99 -0.20
CA VAL A 60 10.01 -9.84 -0.97
C VAL A 60 11.15 -9.50 -0.01
N PRO A 61 12.38 -10.04 -0.20
CA PRO A 61 13.51 -9.79 0.69
C PRO A 61 13.74 -8.30 0.97
N ASP A 62 14.10 -7.98 2.22
CA ASP A 62 14.26 -6.60 2.69
C ASP A 62 15.24 -5.78 1.83
N ASP A 63 16.41 -6.37 1.53
CA ASP A 63 17.45 -5.65 0.78
C ASP A 63 16.99 -5.24 -0.62
N VAL A 64 16.20 -6.09 -1.27
CA VAL A 64 15.59 -5.82 -2.58
C VAL A 64 14.56 -4.70 -2.47
N THR A 65 13.66 -4.81 -1.48
CA THR A 65 12.58 -3.82 -1.29
C THR A 65 13.14 -2.46 -0.86
N ILE A 66 14.12 -2.44 0.05
CA ILE A 66 14.80 -1.22 0.51
C ILE A 66 15.50 -0.54 -0.68
N GLY A 67 16.32 -1.28 -1.43
CA GLY A 67 17.07 -0.72 -2.56
C GLY A 67 16.14 -0.04 -3.57
N MET A 68 15.07 -0.74 -3.98
CA MET A 68 14.09 -0.21 -4.93
C MET A 68 13.37 1.04 -4.39
N LEU A 69 12.96 1.04 -3.12
CA LEU A 69 12.29 2.20 -2.56
C LEU A 69 13.21 3.40 -2.42
N LEU A 70 14.43 3.21 -1.92
CA LEU A 70 15.38 4.31 -1.75
C LEU A 70 15.70 4.98 -3.08
N GLU A 71 15.89 4.22 -4.16
CA GLU A 71 16.05 4.77 -5.50
C GLU A 71 14.82 5.59 -5.94
N ARG A 72 13.60 5.13 -5.61
CA ARG A 72 12.36 5.83 -5.94
C ARG A 72 12.19 7.16 -5.21
N ILE A 73 12.46 7.21 -3.92
CA ILE A 73 12.28 8.43 -3.11
C ILE A 73 13.37 9.49 -3.36
N GLU A 74 14.45 9.15 -4.04
CA GLU A 74 15.47 10.11 -4.48
C GLU A 74 15.06 10.88 -5.74
N GLN A 75 14.01 10.45 -6.44
CA GLN A 75 13.52 11.14 -7.64
C GLN A 75 12.93 12.51 -7.28
N LYS A 76 13.02 13.44 -8.23
CA LYS A 76 12.65 14.85 -8.01
C LYS A 76 11.20 15.06 -7.57
N ASP A 77 10.28 14.23 -8.04
CA ASP A 77 8.86 14.29 -7.70
C ASP A 77 8.58 13.92 -6.25
N ALA A 78 9.44 13.08 -5.61
CA ALA A 78 9.34 12.72 -4.20
C ALA A 78 9.89 13.82 -3.25
N ALA A 79 10.52 14.85 -3.78
CA ALA A 79 11.12 15.90 -2.96
C ALA A 79 10.09 16.74 -2.18
N SER A 80 8.86 16.83 -2.69
CA SER A 80 7.76 17.62 -2.11
C SER A 80 6.92 16.87 -1.08
N GLY A 81 7.29 15.64 -0.75
CA GLY A 81 6.56 14.74 0.14
C GLY A 81 5.98 13.55 -0.60
N PHE A 82 5.65 12.51 0.15
CA PHE A 82 5.07 11.28 -0.40
C PHE A 82 4.26 10.51 0.64
N MET A 83 3.45 9.63 0.14
CA MET A 83 2.69 8.65 0.91
C MET A 83 3.10 7.24 0.46
N LEU A 84 3.63 6.44 1.41
CA LEU A 84 4.04 5.07 1.16
C LEU A 84 2.88 4.10 1.40
N ASP A 85 2.68 3.18 0.46
CA ASP A 85 1.78 2.04 0.58
C ASP A 85 2.55 0.73 0.41
N GLY A 86 2.43 -0.16 1.38
CA GLY A 86 3.08 -1.46 1.38
C GLY A 86 4.55 -1.46 1.80
N PHE A 87 5.07 -0.34 2.28
CA PHE A 87 6.39 -0.20 2.88
C PHE A 87 6.35 0.81 4.02
N PRO A 88 7.07 0.60 5.15
CA PRO A 88 7.83 -0.62 5.47
C PRO A 88 6.90 -1.78 5.85
N ARG A 89 7.43 -3.02 5.79
CA ARG A 89 6.79 -4.21 6.32
C ARG A 89 7.58 -4.88 7.42
N THR A 90 8.84 -4.52 7.59
CA THR A 90 9.72 -5.02 8.67
C THR A 90 10.38 -3.84 9.40
N ILE A 91 10.88 -4.09 10.62
CA ILE A 91 11.64 -3.07 11.36
C ILE A 91 12.90 -2.67 10.59
N LYS A 92 13.60 -3.63 9.97
CA LYS A 92 14.78 -3.34 9.15
C LYS A 92 14.47 -2.36 8.03
N GLN A 93 13.32 -2.51 7.36
CA GLN A 93 12.86 -1.57 6.34
C GLN A 93 12.54 -0.19 6.94
N ALA A 94 11.88 -0.12 8.11
CA ALA A 94 11.56 1.13 8.77
C ALA A 94 12.82 1.90 9.17
N GLU A 95 13.79 1.22 9.76
CA GLU A 95 15.07 1.81 10.15
C GLU A 95 15.87 2.33 8.95
N ALA A 96 15.90 1.56 7.85
CA ALA A 96 16.54 1.98 6.61
C ALA A 96 15.90 3.26 6.02
N LEU A 97 14.57 3.35 6.05
CA LEU A 97 13.85 4.54 5.64
C LEU A 97 14.17 5.74 6.53
N ASP A 98 14.16 5.56 7.85
CA ASP A 98 14.46 6.62 8.80
C ASP A 98 15.89 7.18 8.59
N VAL A 99 16.87 6.30 8.35
CA VAL A 99 18.25 6.70 8.04
C VAL A 99 18.33 7.49 6.74
N ALA A 100 17.66 7.01 5.68
CA ALA A 100 17.66 7.68 4.38
C ALA A 100 17.02 9.09 4.45
N LEU A 101 15.87 9.20 5.09
CA LEU A 101 15.18 10.48 5.23
C LEU A 101 15.98 11.47 6.10
N LYS A 102 16.58 10.98 7.18
CA LYS A 102 17.41 11.81 8.06
C LYS A 102 18.63 12.40 7.36
N SER A 103 19.24 11.70 6.40
CA SER A 103 20.36 12.22 5.61
C SER A 103 19.98 13.45 4.78
N HIS A 104 18.68 13.63 4.50
CA HIS A 104 18.12 14.79 3.80
C HIS A 104 17.39 15.78 4.75
N ASN A 105 17.59 15.68 6.07
CA ASN A 105 16.86 16.45 7.09
C ASN A 105 15.34 16.29 7.01
N LYS A 106 14.87 15.10 6.67
CA LYS A 106 13.46 14.69 6.55
C LYS A 106 13.15 13.58 7.54
N GLN A 107 11.88 13.38 7.80
CA GLN A 107 11.38 12.27 8.61
C GLN A 107 9.96 11.89 8.17
N ILE A 108 9.49 10.72 8.58
CA ILE A 108 8.06 10.41 8.50
C ILE A 108 7.32 11.27 9.53
N ASP A 109 6.31 11.97 9.10
CA ASP A 109 5.52 12.88 9.93
C ASP A 109 4.41 12.12 10.67
N VAL A 110 3.71 11.24 9.97
CA VAL A 110 2.56 10.50 10.51
C VAL A 110 2.38 9.14 9.83
N VAL A 111 1.77 8.22 10.57
CA VAL A 111 1.44 6.88 10.10
C VAL A 111 -0.04 6.59 10.40
N PRO A 112 -0.97 6.92 9.47
CA PRO A 112 -2.35 6.47 9.56
C PRO A 112 -2.41 4.93 9.55
N TYR A 113 -2.94 4.35 10.61
CA TYR A 113 -3.11 2.90 10.75
C TYR A 113 -4.56 2.51 10.51
N ILE A 114 -4.85 2.02 9.30
CA ILE A 114 -6.19 1.63 8.86
C ILE A 114 -6.53 0.26 9.45
N LYS A 115 -7.41 0.24 10.45
CA LYS A 115 -7.88 -0.97 11.15
C LYS A 115 -9.17 -1.47 10.52
N VAL A 116 -9.17 -2.74 10.13
CA VAL A 116 -10.33 -3.42 9.54
C VAL A 116 -10.44 -4.82 10.16
N PRO A 117 -11.62 -5.29 10.56
CA PRO A 117 -11.83 -6.66 10.99
C PRO A 117 -11.41 -7.69 9.94
N GLU A 118 -10.88 -8.82 10.39
CA GLU A 118 -10.22 -9.80 9.52
C GLU A 118 -11.19 -10.49 8.54
N ASP A 119 -12.40 -10.74 8.97
CA ASP A 119 -13.47 -11.29 8.13
C ASP A 119 -13.77 -10.40 6.92
N LEU A 120 -13.75 -9.08 7.10
CA LEU A 120 -13.90 -8.12 6.01
C LEU A 120 -12.67 -8.08 5.10
N LEU A 121 -11.45 -8.27 5.64
CA LEU A 121 -10.22 -8.29 4.85
C LEU A 121 -10.22 -9.45 3.85
N MET A 122 -10.63 -10.64 4.30
CA MET A 122 -10.74 -11.82 3.43
C MET A 122 -11.71 -11.54 2.27
N ALA A 123 -12.93 -11.07 2.58
CA ALA A 123 -13.93 -10.78 1.56
C ALA A 123 -13.45 -9.70 0.56
N ARG A 124 -12.77 -8.64 1.06
CA ARG A 124 -12.25 -7.57 0.21
C ARG A 124 -11.15 -8.05 -0.74
N LEU A 125 -10.28 -8.95 -0.30
CA LEU A 125 -9.17 -9.44 -1.12
C LEU A 125 -9.65 -10.44 -2.17
N THR A 126 -10.48 -11.42 -1.78
CA THR A 126 -10.96 -12.44 -2.71
C THR A 126 -11.95 -11.91 -3.75
N GLY A 127 -12.64 -10.80 -3.45
CA GLY A 127 -13.53 -10.13 -4.40
C GLY A 127 -12.86 -9.05 -5.26
N ARG A 128 -11.54 -8.81 -5.08
CA ARG A 128 -10.82 -7.74 -5.78
C ARG A 128 -10.44 -8.13 -7.20
N TRP A 129 -10.63 -7.18 -8.12
CA TRP A 129 -10.13 -7.20 -9.48
C TRP A 129 -9.31 -5.93 -9.74
N SER A 130 -8.37 -5.98 -10.63
CA SER A 130 -7.50 -4.84 -10.96
C SER A 130 -7.24 -4.77 -12.45
N CYS A 131 -7.15 -3.53 -12.96
CA CYS A 131 -6.71 -3.28 -14.33
C CYS A 131 -5.18 -3.28 -14.37
N PRO A 132 -4.52 -4.12 -15.18
CA PRO A 132 -3.07 -4.11 -15.33
C PRO A 132 -2.56 -2.85 -16.05
N ASP A 133 -3.40 -2.19 -16.87
CA ASP A 133 -2.99 -1.07 -17.71
C ASP A 133 -3.01 0.28 -16.96
N CYS A 134 -4.03 0.52 -16.11
CA CYS A 134 -4.19 1.79 -15.39
C CYS A 134 -4.22 1.65 -13.85
N SER A 135 -4.05 0.45 -13.33
CA SER A 135 -4.07 0.12 -11.89
C SER A 135 -5.40 0.38 -11.17
N GLU A 136 -6.48 0.68 -11.90
CA GLU A 136 -7.81 0.87 -11.30
C GLU A 136 -8.27 -0.41 -10.60
N ILE A 137 -8.89 -0.23 -9.42
CA ILE A 137 -9.33 -1.34 -8.56
C ILE A 137 -10.84 -1.46 -8.59
N TYR A 138 -11.30 -2.67 -8.79
CA TYR A 138 -12.71 -3.09 -8.77
C TYR A 138 -12.95 -4.13 -7.68
N HIS A 139 -14.21 -4.34 -7.38
CA HIS A 139 -14.63 -5.38 -6.45
C HIS A 139 -15.99 -5.94 -6.88
N THR A 140 -16.12 -7.25 -6.89
CA THR A 140 -17.31 -7.96 -7.40
C THR A 140 -18.65 -7.49 -6.82
N ILE A 141 -18.65 -6.95 -5.57
CA ILE A 141 -19.87 -6.53 -4.87
C ILE A 141 -19.93 -5.02 -4.72
N THR A 142 -18.84 -4.37 -4.28
CA THR A 142 -18.89 -2.98 -3.83
C THR A 142 -18.51 -1.96 -4.90
N LYS A 143 -17.82 -2.39 -5.95
CA LYS A 143 -17.43 -1.55 -7.10
C LYS A 143 -17.28 -2.46 -8.32
N ALA A 144 -18.39 -3.01 -8.81
CA ALA A 144 -18.37 -3.78 -10.05
C ALA A 144 -18.11 -2.87 -11.26
N PRO A 145 -17.42 -3.34 -12.31
CA PRO A 145 -17.29 -2.60 -13.56
C PRO A 145 -18.66 -2.53 -14.27
N GLU A 146 -18.85 -1.54 -15.15
CA GLU A 146 -20.07 -1.41 -15.96
C GLU A 146 -20.25 -2.60 -16.92
N VAL A 147 -19.14 -3.09 -17.45
CA VAL A 147 -19.08 -4.31 -18.29
C VAL A 147 -18.15 -5.31 -17.61
N ASP A 148 -18.64 -6.53 -17.42
CA ASP A 148 -17.87 -7.58 -16.76
C ASP A 148 -16.48 -7.73 -17.37
N GLU A 149 -15.48 -7.81 -16.50
CA GLU A 149 -14.05 -7.96 -16.84
C GLU A 149 -13.44 -6.81 -17.68
N ILE A 150 -14.14 -5.70 -17.89
CA ILE A 150 -13.62 -4.54 -18.62
C ILE A 150 -13.46 -3.34 -17.70
N CYS A 151 -12.32 -2.68 -17.77
CA CYS A 151 -12.03 -1.47 -17.00
C CYS A 151 -12.82 -0.26 -17.53
N ASP A 152 -13.61 0.39 -16.69
CA ASP A 152 -14.40 1.58 -17.06
C ASP A 152 -13.50 2.78 -17.42
N SER A 153 -12.29 2.83 -16.87
CA SER A 153 -11.36 3.97 -17.05
C SER A 153 -10.54 3.89 -18.34
N CYS A 154 -10.10 2.70 -18.77
CA CYS A 154 -9.20 2.55 -19.92
C CYS A 154 -9.60 1.44 -20.90
N THR A 155 -10.71 0.77 -20.67
CA THR A 155 -11.21 -0.37 -21.46
C THR A 155 -10.30 -1.61 -21.49
N GLY A 156 -9.24 -1.64 -20.67
CA GLY A 156 -8.36 -2.80 -20.51
C GLY A 156 -9.07 -3.97 -19.80
N GLN A 157 -8.58 -5.17 -20.00
CA GLN A 157 -9.15 -6.37 -19.36
C GLN A 157 -8.78 -6.39 -17.87
N LEU A 158 -9.79 -6.57 -17.01
CA LEU A 158 -9.58 -6.75 -15.59
C LEU A 158 -9.08 -8.16 -15.27
N VAL A 159 -8.17 -8.24 -14.30
CA VAL A 159 -7.63 -9.51 -13.84
C VAL A 159 -7.70 -9.60 -12.31
N GLN A 160 -7.94 -10.80 -11.81
CA GLN A 160 -7.74 -11.10 -10.41
C GLN A 160 -6.25 -11.36 -10.17
N ARG A 161 -5.67 -10.71 -9.17
CA ARG A 161 -4.26 -10.90 -8.83
C ARG A 161 -4.02 -12.33 -8.35
N SER A 162 -2.86 -12.91 -8.67
CA SER A 162 -2.50 -14.27 -8.22
C SER A 162 -2.45 -14.38 -6.69
N ASP A 163 -2.12 -13.28 -6.01
CA ASP A 163 -2.04 -13.17 -4.56
C ASP A 163 -3.39 -12.87 -3.87
N ASP A 164 -4.49 -12.80 -4.63
CA ASP A 164 -5.87 -12.63 -4.12
C ASP A 164 -6.68 -13.96 -4.15
N GLN A 165 -6.04 -15.07 -4.45
CA GLN A 165 -6.67 -16.39 -4.32
C GLN A 165 -6.85 -16.75 -2.83
N PRO A 166 -7.97 -17.41 -2.42
CA PRO A 166 -8.32 -17.62 -1.02
C PRO A 166 -7.20 -18.18 -0.14
N ASP A 167 -6.50 -19.21 -0.61
CA ASP A 167 -5.41 -19.84 0.15
C ASP A 167 -4.21 -18.90 0.31
N THR A 168 -3.87 -18.17 -0.75
CA THR A 168 -2.79 -17.17 -0.72
C THR A 168 -3.15 -15.99 0.18
N VAL A 169 -4.40 -15.54 0.16
CA VAL A 169 -4.90 -14.46 1.03
C VAL A 169 -4.74 -14.82 2.50
N LYS A 170 -5.06 -16.05 2.89
CA LYS A 170 -4.85 -16.51 4.26
C LYS A 170 -3.37 -16.41 4.66
N THR A 171 -2.47 -16.94 3.85
CA THR A 171 -1.03 -16.85 4.09
C THR A 171 -0.57 -15.38 4.20
N ARG A 172 -1.08 -14.50 3.34
CA ARG A 172 -0.78 -13.06 3.38
C ARG A 172 -1.24 -12.38 4.66
N LEU A 173 -2.45 -12.69 5.13
CA LEU A 173 -2.97 -12.12 6.38
C LEU A 173 -2.13 -12.61 7.58
N ASP A 174 -1.84 -13.90 7.65
CA ASP A 174 -1.05 -14.49 8.73
C ASP A 174 0.38 -13.91 8.75
N THR A 175 1.06 -13.88 7.59
CA THR A 175 2.41 -13.33 7.46
C THR A 175 2.46 -11.83 7.82
N ASN A 176 1.46 -11.05 7.40
CA ASN A 176 1.51 -9.59 7.59
C ASN A 176 0.99 -9.14 8.96
N ARG A 177 0.28 -10.00 9.73
CA ARG A 177 -0.26 -9.63 11.04
C ARG A 177 0.84 -9.25 12.02
N GLU A 178 1.79 -10.16 12.24
CA GLU A 178 2.90 -9.94 13.17
C GLU A 178 3.74 -8.72 12.79
N TRP A 179 4.05 -8.57 11.51
CA TRP A 179 4.81 -7.41 11.02
C TRP A 179 4.07 -6.10 11.18
N THR A 180 2.76 -6.08 10.90
CA THR A 180 1.93 -4.87 11.05
C THR A 180 1.84 -4.43 12.51
N GLU A 181 1.66 -5.37 13.45
CA GLU A 181 1.62 -5.08 14.88
C GLU A 181 2.98 -4.57 15.41
N THR A 182 4.06 -5.18 14.98
CA THR A 182 5.42 -4.77 15.32
C THR A 182 5.72 -3.35 14.84
N LEU A 183 5.34 -3.04 13.58
CA LEU A 183 5.49 -1.69 13.03
C LEU A 183 4.56 -0.67 13.70
N ALA A 184 3.34 -1.07 14.06
CA ALA A 184 2.43 -0.19 14.81
C ALA A 184 3.08 0.24 16.14
N THR A 185 3.65 -0.72 16.88
CA THR A 185 4.40 -0.43 18.11
C THR A 185 5.62 0.46 17.87
N TYR A 186 6.36 0.21 16.79
CA TYR A 186 7.53 1.01 16.41
C TYR A 186 7.18 2.49 16.19
N TYR A 187 6.10 2.77 15.44
CA TYR A 187 5.66 4.14 15.18
C TYR A 187 4.86 4.75 16.33
N GLU A 188 4.19 3.95 17.16
CA GLU A 188 3.55 4.42 18.40
C GLU A 188 4.60 4.97 19.39
N ASN A 189 5.72 4.27 19.57
CA ASN A 189 6.83 4.72 20.40
C ASN A 189 7.47 6.03 19.92
N GLN A 190 7.30 6.36 18.63
CA GLN A 190 7.72 7.63 18.04
C GLN A 190 6.62 8.71 18.07
N ASN A 191 5.44 8.42 18.64
CA ASN A 191 4.25 9.29 18.64
C ASN A 191 3.74 9.65 17.23
N LYS A 192 3.99 8.82 16.22
CA LYS A 192 3.59 9.03 14.82
C LYS A 192 2.36 8.23 14.41
N LEU A 193 2.03 7.16 15.14
CA LEU A 193 0.89 6.29 14.80
C LEU A 193 -0.44 6.99 15.07
N ARG A 194 -1.35 6.91 14.09
CA ARG A 194 -2.73 7.40 14.23
C ARG A 194 -3.71 6.32 13.76
N PRO A 195 -4.40 5.63 14.69
CA PRO A 195 -5.41 4.63 14.32
C PRO A 195 -6.58 5.27 13.59
N VAL A 196 -6.98 4.64 12.48
CA VAL A 196 -8.12 5.04 11.65
C VAL A 196 -9.03 3.84 11.47
N ASP A 197 -10.32 4.00 11.74
CA ASP A 197 -11.32 2.98 11.42
C ASP A 197 -11.49 2.87 9.90
N GLY A 198 -11.12 1.71 9.35
CA GLY A 198 -11.17 1.37 7.93
C GLY A 198 -12.47 0.67 7.50
N THR A 199 -13.52 0.75 8.32
CA THR A 199 -14.84 0.21 7.99
C THR A 199 -15.76 1.28 7.41
N GLY A 200 -16.71 0.86 6.57
CA GLY A 200 -17.71 1.74 5.96
C GLY A 200 -17.33 2.20 4.54
N ASP A 201 -17.88 3.32 4.15
CA ASP A 201 -17.73 3.91 2.82
C ASP A 201 -16.29 4.40 2.59
N PRO A 202 -15.67 4.12 1.44
CA PRO A 202 -14.32 4.59 1.12
C PRO A 202 -14.13 6.11 1.24
N THR A 203 -15.14 6.90 0.91
CA THR A 203 -15.08 8.38 1.00
C THR A 203 -14.95 8.82 2.46
N VAL A 204 -15.73 8.21 3.37
CA VAL A 204 -15.67 8.50 4.81
C VAL A 204 -14.30 8.12 5.40
N ILE A 205 -13.73 7.01 4.94
CA ILE A 205 -12.39 6.59 5.37
C ILE A 205 -11.35 7.60 4.85
N THR A 206 -11.50 8.09 3.62
CA THR A 206 -10.62 9.14 3.06
C THR A 206 -10.66 10.40 3.94
N GLU A 207 -11.86 10.87 4.31
CA GLU A 207 -12.03 12.05 5.18
C GLU A 207 -11.36 11.86 6.55
N ARG A 208 -11.48 10.67 7.15
CA ARG A 208 -10.80 10.35 8.43
C ARG A 208 -9.28 10.43 8.30
N ILE A 209 -8.71 9.92 7.21
CA ILE A 209 -7.25 9.98 6.99
C ILE A 209 -6.81 11.41 6.71
N ILE A 210 -7.56 12.16 5.90
CA ILE A 210 -7.29 13.58 5.64
C ILE A 210 -7.28 14.37 6.93
N SER A 211 -8.24 14.15 7.84
CA SER A 211 -8.25 14.80 9.15
C SER A 211 -6.97 14.53 9.95
N VAL A 212 -6.45 13.30 9.90
CA VAL A 212 -5.16 12.94 10.52
C VAL A 212 -3.98 13.69 9.88
N LEU A 213 -3.98 13.87 8.57
CA LEU A 213 -2.92 14.61 7.85
C LEU A 213 -2.98 16.11 8.16
N ASP A 214 -4.17 16.67 8.36
CA ASP A 214 -4.37 18.09 8.67
C ASP A 214 -3.89 18.47 10.09
N GLU A 215 -3.87 17.51 11.03
CA GLU A 215 -3.36 17.73 12.39
C GLU A 215 -1.84 18.03 12.44
N ILE A 216 -1.10 17.71 11.38
CA ILE A 216 0.37 17.83 11.32
C ILE A 216 0.86 18.84 10.27
N SER A 217 -0.05 19.51 9.58
CA SER A 217 0.25 20.45 8.46
C SER A 217 0.52 21.87 8.93
#